data_31a7a98440da14b41dbbc2b2b42a8227
#
_entry.id   31a7a98440da14b41dbbc2b2b42a8227
#
_cell.length_a   1.000
_cell.length_b   1.000
_cell.length_c   1.000
_cell.angle_alpha   90.00
_cell.angle_beta   90.00
_cell.angle_gamma   90.00
#
_symmetry.space_group_name_H-M   'P 1'
#
loop_
_entity.id
_entity.type
_entity.pdbx_description
1 polymer ?
#
loop_
_entity_poly.entity_id
_entity_poly.type
_entity_poly.pdbx_seq_one_letter_code
_entity_poly.pdbx_strand_id
1 'polypeptide(L)'
;MIESVNSLRKGNYSNVNNKCGFYRFWFEQEAAQQLLSKLPSVDTCKIATRIIKNTCYWALYFGISKDLKDRAIWHIGQKHTESAIKNGTISTLRQTISALLGKDLSCSKDDLNSFMDANCYFEWDYVNQFKDAEELEKNELSNEQSIYPLNIKDNKVLTKEVKSTLHKLRKDHKK
;
A
#
# COMPACT_ATOMS: atom_id res chain seq x y z
N MET A 1 -12.25 -10.17 3.30
CA MET A 1 -13.13 -9.12 2.73
C MET A 1 -12.33 -8.30 1.74
N ILE A 2 -12.96 -7.79 0.66
CA ILE A 2 -12.26 -6.96 -0.35
C ILE A 2 -13.23 -5.95 -0.96
N GLU A 3 -12.79 -4.69 -1.13
CA GLU A 3 -13.59 -3.61 -1.71
C GLU A 3 -12.71 -2.60 -2.46
N SER A 4 -13.25 -1.92 -3.50
CA SER A 4 -12.50 -0.88 -4.20
C SER A 4 -12.24 0.31 -3.27
N VAL A 5 -11.07 0.95 -3.42
CA VAL A 5 -10.68 2.13 -2.64
C VAL A 5 -11.71 3.25 -2.81
N ASN A 6 -12.22 3.45 -4.02
CA ASN A 6 -13.28 4.42 -4.31
C ASN A 6 -14.56 4.15 -3.51
N SER A 7 -15.02 2.88 -3.45
CA SER A 7 -16.21 2.49 -2.71
C SER A 7 -16.04 2.72 -1.20
N LEU A 8 -14.89 2.29 -0.64
CA LEU A 8 -14.56 2.53 0.78
C LEU A 8 -14.56 4.02 1.12
N ARG A 9 -13.97 4.86 0.28
CA ARG A 9 -13.94 6.31 0.48
C ARG A 9 -15.34 6.92 0.44
N LYS A 10 -16.16 6.57 -0.56
CA LYS A 10 -17.54 7.03 -0.69
C LYS A 10 -18.45 6.55 0.44
N GLY A 11 -18.25 5.31 0.90
CA GLY A 11 -18.97 4.71 2.02
C GLY A 11 -18.45 5.12 3.41
N ASN A 12 -17.50 6.07 3.49
CA ASN A 12 -16.86 6.50 4.73
C ASN A 12 -16.35 5.34 5.59
N TYR A 13 -15.80 4.31 4.93
CA TYR A 13 -15.19 3.13 5.57
C TYR A 13 -16.16 2.34 6.48
N SER A 14 -17.47 2.44 6.24
CA SER A 14 -18.49 1.82 7.09
C SER A 14 -18.40 0.30 7.18
N ASN A 15 -17.86 -0.34 6.12
CA ASN A 15 -17.69 -1.79 6.04
C ASN A 15 -16.44 -2.32 6.76
N VAL A 16 -15.56 -1.42 7.23
CA VAL A 16 -14.35 -1.79 7.98
C VAL A 16 -14.57 -1.50 9.46
N ASN A 17 -14.41 -2.51 10.31
CA ASN A 17 -14.60 -2.37 11.75
C ASN A 17 -13.29 -1.98 12.47
N ASN A 18 -13.43 -1.42 13.66
CA ASN A 18 -12.33 -1.10 14.59
C ASN A 18 -11.83 -2.38 15.29
N LYS A 19 -11.23 -3.28 14.53
CA LYS A 19 -10.67 -4.56 15.01
C LYS A 19 -9.27 -4.76 14.46
N CYS A 20 -8.48 -5.57 15.16
CA CYS A 20 -7.15 -5.95 14.69
C CYS A 20 -7.23 -6.94 13.53
N GLY A 21 -6.22 -6.89 12.67
CA GLY A 21 -6.13 -7.78 11.53
C GLY A 21 -5.03 -7.38 10.56
N PHE A 22 -5.09 -7.96 9.39
CA PHE A 22 -4.19 -7.69 8.28
C PHE A 22 -4.92 -7.13 7.07
N TYR A 23 -4.17 -6.53 6.16
CA TYR A 23 -4.72 -5.98 4.92
C TYR A 23 -3.70 -6.05 3.79
N ARG A 24 -4.23 -6.06 2.55
CA ARG A 24 -3.45 -5.95 1.31
C ARG A 24 -4.02 -4.84 0.44
N PHE A 25 -3.11 -4.16 -0.28
CA PHE A 25 -3.50 -3.30 -1.40
C PHE A 25 -3.21 -4.04 -2.70
N TRP A 26 -4.26 -4.20 -3.47
CA TRP A 26 -4.26 -4.77 -4.80
C TRP A 26 -4.33 -3.64 -5.81
N PHE A 27 -3.45 -3.66 -6.78
CA PHE A 27 -3.37 -2.65 -7.84
C PHE A 27 -3.70 -3.31 -9.17
N GLU A 28 -4.49 -2.64 -10.01
CA GLU A 28 -4.70 -3.08 -11.38
C GLU A 28 -3.34 -3.30 -12.06
N GLN A 29 -3.24 -4.33 -12.89
CA GLN A 29 -1.95 -4.80 -13.43
C GLN A 29 -1.19 -3.71 -14.19
N GLU A 30 -1.87 -2.92 -15.04
CA GLU A 30 -1.22 -1.85 -15.80
C GLU A 30 -0.71 -0.73 -14.87
N ALA A 31 -1.51 -0.33 -13.89
CA ALA A 31 -1.11 0.64 -12.87
C ALA A 31 0.05 0.11 -12.00
N ALA A 32 0.04 -1.17 -11.66
CA ALA A 32 1.14 -1.82 -10.94
C ALA A 32 2.43 -1.79 -11.77
N GLN A 33 2.37 -2.14 -13.05
CA GLN A 33 3.51 -2.10 -13.97
C GLN A 33 4.05 -0.68 -14.13
N GLN A 34 3.18 0.32 -14.23
CA GLN A 34 3.57 1.74 -14.27
C GLN A 34 4.38 2.14 -13.02
N LEU A 35 3.90 1.79 -11.82
CA LEU A 35 4.64 2.07 -10.58
C LEU A 35 5.97 1.34 -10.54
N LEU A 36 5.98 0.05 -10.84
CA LEU A 36 7.18 -0.80 -10.75
C LEU A 36 8.24 -0.46 -11.83
N SER A 37 7.86 0.17 -12.95
CA SER A 37 8.80 0.65 -13.98
C SER A 37 9.81 1.68 -13.47
N LYS A 38 9.55 2.31 -12.32
CA LYS A 38 10.45 3.26 -11.65
C LYS A 38 11.46 2.59 -10.73
N LEU A 39 11.34 1.29 -10.52
CA LEU A 39 12.20 0.51 -9.63
C LEU A 39 13.20 -0.31 -10.45
N PRO A 40 14.36 -0.65 -9.86
CA PRO A 40 15.21 -1.72 -10.40
C PRO A 40 14.41 -3.01 -10.55
N SER A 41 14.97 -3.97 -11.26
CA SER A 41 14.31 -5.24 -11.56
C SER A 41 13.62 -5.86 -10.33
N VAL A 42 12.29 -5.95 -10.39
CA VAL A 42 11.44 -6.65 -9.44
C VAL A 42 10.97 -7.92 -10.11
N ASP A 43 11.11 -9.07 -9.44
CA ASP A 43 10.60 -10.36 -9.95
C ASP A 43 9.06 -10.37 -9.88
N THR A 44 8.42 -9.93 -10.95
CA THR A 44 6.96 -9.81 -11.02
C THR A 44 6.24 -11.15 -10.99
N CYS A 45 6.93 -12.27 -11.32
CA CYS A 45 6.35 -13.62 -11.24
C CYS A 45 6.04 -14.04 -9.80
N LYS A 46 6.67 -13.38 -8.82
CA LYS A 46 6.44 -13.61 -7.38
C LYS A 46 5.38 -12.69 -6.78
N ILE A 47 4.81 -11.78 -7.53
CA ILE A 47 3.72 -10.93 -7.05
C ILE A 47 2.42 -11.72 -7.11
N ALA A 48 1.74 -11.84 -5.98
CA ALA A 48 0.43 -12.50 -5.94
C ALA A 48 -0.57 -11.76 -6.84
N THR A 49 -1.34 -12.51 -7.62
CA THR A 49 -2.33 -11.98 -8.55
C THR A 49 -3.73 -12.43 -8.19
N ARG A 50 -4.73 -11.62 -8.54
CA ARG A 50 -6.16 -11.92 -8.36
C ARG A 50 -6.98 -11.33 -9.49
N ILE A 51 -7.97 -12.08 -9.95
CA ILE A 51 -8.97 -11.55 -10.89
C ILE A 51 -10.16 -10.99 -10.11
N ILE A 52 -10.47 -9.71 -10.32
CA ILE A 52 -11.61 -9.02 -9.74
C ILE A 52 -12.39 -8.38 -10.88
N LYS A 53 -13.67 -8.75 -11.05
CA LYS A 53 -14.53 -8.23 -12.14
C LYS A 53 -13.86 -8.31 -13.53
N ASN A 54 -13.25 -9.45 -13.85
CA ASN A 54 -12.54 -9.74 -15.11
C ASN A 54 -11.25 -8.92 -15.35
N THR A 55 -10.73 -8.22 -14.34
CA THR A 55 -9.47 -7.47 -14.40
C THR A 55 -8.45 -8.10 -13.48
N CYS A 56 -7.19 -8.18 -13.93
CA CYS A 56 -6.09 -8.71 -13.12
C CYS A 56 -5.55 -7.62 -12.18
N TYR A 57 -5.35 -7.99 -10.91
CA TYR A 57 -4.77 -7.15 -9.87
C TYR A 57 -3.56 -7.82 -9.24
N TRP A 58 -2.57 -7.01 -8.88
CA TRP A 58 -1.32 -7.41 -8.24
C TRP A 58 -1.26 -6.89 -6.79
N ALA A 59 -0.91 -7.76 -5.84
CA ALA A 59 -0.72 -7.39 -4.44
C ALA A 59 0.63 -6.71 -4.25
N LEU A 60 0.67 -5.39 -4.16
CA LEU A 60 1.94 -4.65 -4.02
C LEU A 60 2.29 -4.28 -2.57
N TYR A 61 1.33 -4.31 -1.66
CA TYR A 61 1.54 -3.91 -0.27
C TYR A 61 0.75 -4.79 0.69
N PHE A 62 1.41 -5.21 1.77
CA PHE A 62 0.84 -5.94 2.90
C PHE A 62 1.03 -5.14 4.18
N GLY A 63 0.13 -5.27 5.13
CA GLY A 63 0.29 -4.66 6.44
C GLY A 63 -0.68 -5.18 7.47
N ILE A 64 -0.44 -4.79 8.73
CA ILE A 64 -1.26 -5.15 9.88
C ILE A 64 -1.67 -3.91 10.67
N SER A 65 -2.74 -4.05 11.44
CA SER A 65 -3.18 -2.97 12.34
C SER A 65 -3.90 -3.53 13.55
N LYS A 66 -3.78 -2.82 14.68
CA LYS A 66 -4.66 -3.00 15.85
C LYS A 66 -6.07 -2.47 15.59
N ASP A 67 -6.18 -1.51 14.67
CA ASP A 67 -7.43 -0.94 14.21
C ASP A 67 -7.40 -0.82 12.68
N LEU A 68 -8.12 -1.73 12.01
CA LEU A 68 -8.14 -1.77 10.55
C LEU A 68 -8.88 -0.58 9.94
N LYS A 69 -9.92 -0.06 10.61
CA LYS A 69 -10.65 1.10 10.11
C LYS A 69 -9.79 2.36 10.11
N ASP A 70 -9.13 2.65 11.22
CA ASP A 70 -8.20 3.78 11.31
C ASP A 70 -7.06 3.63 10.29
N ARG A 71 -6.58 2.41 10.10
CA ARG A 71 -5.52 2.13 9.12
C ARG A 71 -5.99 2.33 7.69
N ALA A 72 -7.21 1.92 7.35
CA ALA A 72 -7.80 2.17 6.04
C ALA A 72 -7.96 3.68 5.78
N ILE A 73 -8.51 4.42 6.74
CA ILE A 73 -8.62 5.89 6.67
C ILE A 73 -7.24 6.54 6.47
N TRP A 74 -6.24 6.10 7.22
CA TRP A 74 -4.87 6.62 7.12
C TRP A 74 -4.23 6.39 5.75
N HIS A 75 -4.36 5.19 5.19
CA HIS A 75 -3.79 4.91 3.87
C HIS A 75 -4.60 5.51 2.72
N ILE A 76 -5.92 5.49 2.81
CA ILE A 76 -6.80 5.86 1.71
C ILE A 76 -7.20 7.34 1.76
N GLY A 77 -7.55 7.87 2.95
CA GLY A 77 -8.18 9.17 3.12
C GLY A 77 -7.30 10.28 3.70
N GLN A 78 -6.05 9.98 4.11
CA GLN A 78 -5.22 10.95 4.81
C GLN A 78 -4.99 12.23 4.01
N LYS A 79 -5.16 13.37 4.68
CA LYS A 79 -4.83 14.70 4.14
C LYS A 79 -3.31 14.93 4.16
N HIS A 80 -2.77 15.51 3.09
CA HIS A 80 -1.38 15.94 3.00
C HIS A 80 -1.24 17.39 3.52
N THR A 81 -1.38 17.57 4.83
CA THR A 81 -1.17 18.90 5.44
C THR A 81 0.33 19.19 5.55
N GLU A 82 0.72 20.47 5.51
CA GLU A 82 2.11 20.89 5.69
C GLU A 82 2.72 20.32 6.98
N SER A 83 1.95 20.35 8.09
CA SER A 83 2.38 19.77 9.36
C SER A 83 2.62 18.26 9.25
N ALA A 84 1.72 17.52 8.59
CA ALA A 84 1.89 16.06 8.41
C ALA A 84 3.11 15.72 7.55
N ILE A 85 3.36 16.50 6.50
CA ILE A 85 4.53 16.35 5.62
C ILE A 85 5.82 16.66 6.41
N LYS A 86 5.87 17.80 7.09
CA LYS A 86 7.03 18.24 7.89
C LYS A 86 7.38 17.22 8.97
N ASN A 87 6.38 16.75 9.70
CA ASN A 87 6.56 15.79 10.80
C ASN A 87 6.71 14.33 10.33
N GLY A 88 6.60 14.06 9.02
CA GLY A 88 6.74 12.71 8.47
C GLY A 88 5.63 11.74 8.89
N THR A 89 4.43 12.26 9.20
CA THR A 89 3.27 11.45 9.64
C THR A 89 2.36 11.02 8.49
N ILE A 90 2.73 11.32 7.24
CA ILE A 90 2.03 10.79 6.06
C ILE A 90 2.26 9.29 5.95
N SER A 91 1.20 8.55 5.62
CA SER A 91 1.25 7.12 5.32
C SER A 91 2.42 6.77 4.40
N THR A 92 3.25 5.81 4.79
CA THR A 92 4.39 5.37 3.98
C THR A 92 3.98 4.82 2.63
N LEU A 93 2.81 4.18 2.53
CA LEU A 93 2.25 3.74 1.25
C LEU A 93 1.94 4.95 0.36
N ARG A 94 1.27 5.98 0.91
CA ARG A 94 0.97 7.22 0.17
C ARG A 94 2.23 7.93 -0.31
N GLN A 95 3.24 8.05 0.56
CA GLN A 95 4.55 8.62 0.20
C GLN A 95 5.18 7.83 -0.95
N THR A 96 5.12 6.49 -0.90
CA THR A 96 5.69 5.63 -1.94
C THR A 96 4.98 5.80 -3.28
N ILE A 97 3.65 5.74 -3.30
CA ILE A 97 2.88 5.88 -4.54
C ILE A 97 3.09 7.28 -5.14
N SER A 98 3.01 8.36 -4.32
CA SER A 98 3.28 9.73 -4.81
C SER A 98 4.65 9.85 -5.47
N ALA A 99 5.68 9.31 -4.81
CA ALA A 99 7.05 9.35 -5.33
C ALA A 99 7.22 8.54 -6.63
N LEU A 100 6.59 7.36 -6.73
CA LEU A 100 6.59 6.55 -7.95
C LEU A 100 5.81 7.20 -9.10
N LEU A 101 4.79 8.00 -8.79
CA LEU A 101 4.09 8.84 -9.77
C LEU A 101 4.88 10.11 -10.14
N GLY A 102 6.03 10.36 -9.51
CA GLY A 102 6.85 11.57 -9.73
C GLY A 102 6.21 12.84 -9.19
N LYS A 103 5.43 12.73 -8.11
CA LYS A 103 4.68 13.83 -7.50
C LYS A 103 5.18 14.14 -6.09
N ASP A 104 5.34 15.42 -5.79
CA ASP A 104 5.67 15.88 -4.44
C ASP A 104 4.44 15.78 -3.51
N LEU A 105 4.66 15.50 -2.23
CA LEU A 105 3.57 15.27 -1.27
C LEU A 105 2.63 16.47 -1.12
N SER A 106 3.16 17.69 -1.22
CA SER A 106 2.40 18.93 -1.08
C SER A 106 1.33 19.13 -2.15
N CYS A 107 1.52 18.58 -3.35
CA CYS A 107 0.60 18.73 -4.48
C CYS A 107 -0.05 17.42 -4.95
N SER A 108 0.36 16.26 -4.40
CA SER A 108 -0.03 14.96 -4.94
C SER A 108 -1.35 14.40 -4.38
N LYS A 109 -1.97 15.03 -3.37
CA LYS A 109 -3.11 14.44 -2.65
C LYS A 109 -4.25 14.02 -3.59
N ASP A 110 -4.68 14.91 -4.47
CA ASP A 110 -5.84 14.67 -5.33
C ASP A 110 -5.51 13.72 -6.48
N ASP A 111 -4.32 13.86 -7.07
CA ASP A 111 -3.78 12.92 -8.07
C ASP A 111 -3.64 11.51 -7.50
N LEU A 112 -3.11 11.41 -6.28
CA LEU A 112 -2.96 10.13 -5.59
C LEU A 112 -4.31 9.50 -5.24
N ASN A 113 -5.27 10.30 -4.75
CA ASN A 113 -6.61 9.81 -4.47
C ASN A 113 -7.29 9.32 -5.75
N SER A 114 -7.21 10.08 -6.84
CA SER A 114 -7.74 9.68 -8.15
C SER A 114 -7.09 8.40 -8.67
N PHE A 115 -5.77 8.29 -8.55
CA PHE A 115 -5.04 7.08 -8.92
C PHE A 115 -5.49 5.86 -8.10
N MET A 116 -5.57 5.99 -6.77
CA MET A 116 -5.98 4.88 -5.90
C MET A 116 -7.45 4.50 -6.11
N ASP A 117 -8.35 5.49 -6.31
CA ASP A 117 -9.77 5.27 -6.54
C ASP A 117 -10.03 4.51 -7.86
N ALA A 118 -9.23 4.79 -8.89
CA ALA A 118 -9.35 4.14 -10.20
C ALA A 118 -8.76 2.72 -10.21
N ASN A 119 -7.63 2.51 -9.50
CA ASN A 119 -6.79 1.34 -9.76
C ASN A 119 -6.62 0.40 -8.55
N CYS A 120 -7.18 0.72 -7.36
CA CYS A 120 -6.87 -0.05 -6.17
C CYS A 120 -8.07 -0.70 -5.51
N TYR A 121 -7.84 -1.90 -4.99
CA TYR A 121 -8.68 -2.58 -4.03
C TYR A 121 -7.97 -2.72 -2.71
N PHE A 122 -8.73 -2.61 -1.62
CA PHE A 122 -8.28 -2.89 -0.25
C PHE A 122 -8.92 -4.21 0.19
N GLU A 123 -8.09 -5.18 0.52
CA GLU A 123 -8.48 -6.44 1.12
C GLU A 123 -8.13 -6.41 2.60
N TRP A 124 -9.01 -6.92 3.45
CA TRP A 124 -8.74 -7.05 4.89
C TRP A 124 -9.39 -8.29 5.48
N ASP A 125 -8.79 -8.76 6.55
CA ASP A 125 -9.41 -9.77 7.41
C ASP A 125 -9.07 -9.51 8.88
N TYR A 126 -9.95 -9.97 9.77
CA TYR A 126 -9.79 -9.79 11.20
C TYR A 126 -9.12 -11.01 11.82
N VAL A 127 -8.37 -10.77 12.89
CA VAL A 127 -7.77 -11.82 13.72
C VAL A 127 -8.26 -11.68 15.16
N ASN A 128 -8.16 -12.74 15.93
CA ASN A 128 -8.60 -12.72 17.33
C ASN A 128 -7.65 -11.91 18.22
N GLN A 129 -6.35 -12.04 17.97
CA GLN A 129 -5.31 -11.33 18.72
C GLN A 129 -4.34 -10.65 17.74
N PHE A 130 -3.84 -9.48 18.11
CA PHE A 130 -2.90 -8.75 17.26
C PHE A 130 -1.60 -9.53 16.99
N LYS A 131 -1.19 -10.38 17.94
CA LYS A 131 -0.04 -11.27 17.78
C LYS A 131 -0.18 -12.21 16.57
N ASP A 132 -1.39 -12.67 16.26
CA ASP A 132 -1.65 -13.50 15.10
C ASP A 132 -1.36 -12.73 13.80
N ALA A 133 -1.72 -11.42 13.76
CA ALA A 133 -1.39 -10.56 12.64
C ALA A 133 0.14 -10.34 12.50
N GLU A 134 0.86 -10.17 13.62
CA GLU A 134 2.31 -10.00 13.62
C GLU A 134 3.03 -11.24 13.08
N GLU A 135 2.59 -12.44 13.46
CA GLU A 135 3.12 -13.70 12.93
C GLU A 135 2.83 -13.84 11.43
N LEU A 136 1.62 -13.47 10.99
CA LEU A 136 1.25 -13.47 9.58
C LEU A 136 2.11 -12.50 8.77
N GLU A 137 2.29 -11.25 9.23
CA GLU A 137 3.13 -10.26 8.54
C GLU A 137 4.57 -10.75 8.40
N LYS A 138 5.13 -11.32 9.47
CA LYS A 138 6.47 -11.89 9.45
C LYS A 138 6.60 -13.00 8.41
N ASN A 139 5.62 -13.88 8.32
CA ASN A 139 5.59 -14.98 7.35
C ASN A 139 5.45 -14.45 5.92
N GLU A 140 4.50 -13.56 5.67
CA GLU A 140 4.27 -12.95 4.35
C GLU A 140 5.49 -12.17 3.83
N LEU A 141 6.13 -11.35 4.67
CA LEU A 141 7.27 -10.52 4.29
C LEU A 141 8.62 -11.28 4.29
N SER A 142 8.63 -12.56 4.68
CA SER A 142 9.80 -13.45 4.62
C SER A 142 9.64 -14.58 3.61
N ASN A 143 8.48 -14.70 2.96
CA ASN A 143 8.19 -15.76 2.02
C ASN A 143 8.86 -15.48 0.67
N GLU A 144 9.85 -16.28 0.30
CA GLU A 144 10.59 -16.15 -0.96
C GLU A 144 9.76 -16.42 -2.21
N GLN A 145 8.58 -17.02 -2.08
CA GLN A 145 7.63 -17.28 -3.16
C GLN A 145 6.63 -16.14 -3.38
N SER A 146 6.59 -15.15 -2.46
CA SER A 146 5.66 -14.02 -2.54
C SER A 146 6.37 -12.72 -2.21
N ILE A 147 6.20 -11.69 -3.03
CA ILE A 147 6.83 -10.40 -2.85
C ILE A 147 5.80 -9.27 -2.81
N TYR A 148 5.98 -8.34 -1.88
CA TYR A 148 5.22 -7.09 -1.78
C TYR A 148 6.16 -5.91 -2.07
N PRO A 149 6.27 -5.44 -3.32
CA PRO A 149 7.33 -4.52 -3.74
C PRO A 149 7.31 -3.16 -3.04
N LEU A 150 6.16 -2.72 -2.52
CA LEU A 150 6.04 -1.43 -1.84
C LEU A 150 6.29 -1.50 -0.33
N ASN A 151 6.51 -2.70 0.24
CA ASN A 151 6.94 -2.88 1.62
C ASN A 151 8.46 -2.76 1.71
N ILE A 152 8.98 -1.77 2.45
CA ILE A 152 10.42 -1.63 2.71
C ILE A 152 10.79 -2.27 4.05
N LYS A 153 10.05 -1.90 5.10
CA LYS A 153 10.30 -2.37 6.45
C LYS A 153 9.97 -3.86 6.55
N ASP A 154 10.83 -4.60 7.24
CA ASP A 154 10.69 -6.02 7.58
C ASP A 154 10.54 -6.99 6.37
N ASN A 155 10.52 -6.48 5.13
CA ASN A 155 10.49 -7.28 3.93
C ASN A 155 11.90 -7.87 3.64
N LYS A 156 12.08 -9.17 3.91
CA LYS A 156 13.37 -9.84 3.76
C LYS A 156 13.67 -10.27 2.32
N VAL A 157 12.65 -10.36 1.50
CA VAL A 157 12.74 -10.85 0.11
C VAL A 157 13.11 -9.71 -0.86
N LEU A 158 12.70 -8.48 -0.53
CA LEU A 158 12.97 -7.32 -1.37
C LEU A 158 14.46 -6.97 -1.38
N THR A 159 15.06 -6.80 -2.57
CA THR A 159 16.48 -6.51 -2.71
C THR A 159 16.88 -5.18 -2.07
N LYS A 160 18.15 -5.06 -1.67
CA LYS A 160 18.70 -3.80 -1.10
C LYS A 160 18.58 -2.65 -2.09
N GLU A 161 18.74 -2.92 -3.37
CA GLU A 161 18.68 -1.93 -4.43
C GLU A 161 17.26 -1.34 -4.58
N VAL A 162 16.23 -2.18 -4.61
CA VAL A 162 14.84 -1.72 -4.64
C VAL A 162 14.51 -0.90 -3.38
N LYS A 163 14.91 -1.36 -2.19
CA LYS A 163 14.71 -0.62 -0.94
C LYS A 163 15.38 0.75 -0.96
N SER A 164 16.64 0.82 -1.40
CA SER A 164 17.38 2.09 -1.46
C SER A 164 16.77 3.06 -2.46
N THR A 165 16.31 2.56 -3.61
CA THR A 165 15.61 3.35 -4.62
C THR A 165 14.31 3.94 -4.07
N LEU A 166 13.50 3.13 -3.39
CA LEU A 166 12.26 3.61 -2.76
C LEU A 166 12.54 4.65 -1.66
N HIS A 167 13.57 4.46 -0.84
CA HIS A 167 13.97 5.45 0.16
C HIS A 167 14.40 6.77 -0.48
N LYS A 168 15.20 6.71 -1.54
CA LYS A 168 15.64 7.89 -2.29
C LYS A 168 14.44 8.64 -2.89
N LEU A 169 13.58 7.94 -3.63
CA LEU A 169 12.38 8.53 -4.24
C LEU A 169 11.47 9.21 -3.20
N ARG A 170 11.22 8.56 -2.05
CA ARG A 170 10.43 9.19 -0.97
C ARG A 170 11.09 10.45 -0.44
N LYS A 171 12.42 10.46 -0.30
CA LYS A 171 13.19 11.63 0.18
C LYS A 171 13.11 12.78 -0.82
N ASP A 172 13.27 12.48 -2.11
CA ASP A 172 13.29 13.47 -3.18
C ASP A 172 11.91 14.15 -3.35
N HIS A 173 10.81 13.41 -3.09
CA HIS A 173 9.42 13.88 -3.22
C HIS A 173 8.74 14.23 -1.89
N LYS A 174 9.47 14.35 -0.79
CA LYS A 174 8.91 14.67 0.53
C LYS A 174 8.43 16.13 0.69
N LYS A 175 8.66 16.97 -0.28
CA LYS A 175 8.31 18.41 -0.28
C LYS A 175 6.80 18.63 -0.29
#